data_88a96738c5d2ca7b010514c2d3e929ad
#
_entry.id   88a96738c5d2ca7b010514c2d3e929ad
#
_cell.length_a   1.000
_cell.length_b   1.000
_cell.length_c   1.000
_cell.angle_alpha   90.00
_cell.angle_beta   90.00
_cell.angle_gamma   90.00
#
_symmetry.space_group_name_H-M   'P 1'
#
loop_
_entity.id
_entity.type
_entity.pdbx_description
1 polymer ?
#
loop_
_entity_poly.entity_id
_entity_poly.type
_entity_poly.pdbx_seq_one_letter_code
_entity_poly.pdbx_strand_id
1 'polypeptide(L)'
;KDTAFRDPKVFRHDGKWFMVLAGGILRIYSSNDLIHWNIESTYKGSDDIGNPAGLRVETECPDMYPLTADDGTTKWVISEGGRYYRIGDLKKIDGHWTFVQDKDSDRYVMNFGPHSYAAMTYYIGNGETTNGKPENRRIMINWASTWADGYCNNVDKVTGQWGYNGFFNLQTELNVKKIDGKYKLVQTPIDEYKTLRVNEAATKLENVTIPKKTENSENLLSGVKAGQYEVVAELTPQAGTKEVGFKLRTNKSGSQETVVSYNTETKKVSINGEKSGTHPAGQQTKNIVSDAIVTEKDGKVKLDIFVDESSVEVYGQDGQVTGALAVFPSVSSTGMEVYSEGGETTGNITVYPMKSIWENKITDANTATDISTDSGSGEYNVGDKISVNAAISPMKADQKVTWKVSNNKSNKVKVVKTEDDELQLEALKEGSVTVTATTANGLSRSIDIFVSAADDGISLSDWKQHGGKWKISENSNSCTGEASGDAFLMSGTKISSDDYIFESDVVYHSGQAFALLFRGQNPDSTSAYAANVDTQRKGSTARIFTFGGGTGDIGKDGNYNLSEGQKYHFKVVVKGNQYKVYIEDKLVLNVRDVKVENNYKEGKYVGFNV
;
A
#
# COMPACT_ATOMS: atom_id res chain seq x y z
N LYS A 1 30.27 -22.42 5.35
CA LYS A 1 29.54 -21.73 4.25
C LYS A 1 28.70 -20.64 4.89
N ASP A 2 28.92 -19.40 4.48
CA ASP A 2 28.12 -18.27 4.90
C ASP A 2 26.82 -18.30 4.12
N THR A 3 25.70 -18.59 4.77
CA THR A 3 24.38 -18.71 4.15
C THR A 3 23.75 -17.35 3.84
N ALA A 4 24.33 -16.26 4.36
CA ALA A 4 23.85 -14.90 4.21
C ALA A 4 24.57 -14.12 3.10
N PHE A 5 25.44 -14.77 2.33
CA PHE A 5 26.23 -14.15 1.26
C PHE A 5 25.34 -13.80 0.07
N ARG A 6 25.07 -12.47 -0.12
CA ARG A 6 24.09 -11.96 -1.09
C ARG A 6 24.25 -10.47 -1.41
N ASP A 7 23.45 -9.98 -2.34
CA ASP A 7 23.21 -8.58 -2.69
C ASP A 7 24.48 -7.85 -3.14
N PRO A 8 25.15 -8.29 -4.22
CA PRO A 8 26.34 -7.62 -4.70
C PRO A 8 26.01 -6.27 -5.37
N LYS A 9 26.75 -5.23 -4.99
CA LYS A 9 26.77 -3.95 -5.72
C LYS A 9 28.16 -3.73 -6.33
N VAL A 10 28.21 -3.62 -7.66
CA VAL A 10 29.44 -3.44 -8.41
C VAL A 10 29.60 -1.98 -8.85
N PHE A 11 30.80 -1.45 -8.73
CA PHE A 11 31.15 -0.09 -9.18
C PHE A 11 32.60 -0.06 -9.69
N ARG A 12 32.98 1.03 -10.33
CA ARG A 12 34.34 1.23 -10.85
C ARG A 12 35.07 2.32 -10.10
N HIS A 13 36.31 2.07 -9.69
CA HIS A 13 37.18 3.02 -9.03
C HIS A 13 38.65 2.73 -9.34
N ASP A 14 39.47 3.74 -9.54
CA ASP A 14 40.92 3.63 -9.78
C ASP A 14 41.29 2.56 -10.85
N GLY A 15 40.51 2.56 -11.95
CA GLY A 15 40.74 1.65 -13.08
C GLY A 15 40.34 0.18 -12.85
N LYS A 16 39.85 -0.19 -11.66
CA LYS A 16 39.39 -1.52 -11.30
C LYS A 16 37.89 -1.56 -11.04
N TRP A 17 37.35 -2.76 -11.08
CA TRP A 17 36.02 -3.07 -10.59
C TRP A 17 36.06 -3.38 -9.09
N PHE A 18 35.10 -2.89 -8.37
CA PHE A 18 34.87 -3.19 -6.96
C PHE A 18 33.48 -3.76 -6.77
N MET A 19 33.34 -4.56 -5.74
CA MET A 19 32.06 -5.10 -5.33
C MET A 19 31.95 -5.02 -3.82
N VAL A 20 30.88 -4.36 -3.33
CA VAL A 20 30.46 -4.49 -1.94
C VAL A 20 29.39 -5.57 -1.84
N LEU A 21 29.47 -6.43 -0.84
CA LEU A 21 28.65 -7.62 -0.70
C LEU A 21 28.23 -7.83 0.75
N ALA A 22 26.96 -8.18 0.96
CA ALA A 22 26.41 -8.55 2.26
C ALA A 22 26.73 -10.01 2.63
N GLY A 23 26.63 -10.31 3.91
CA GLY A 23 26.83 -11.68 4.41
C GLY A 23 27.27 -11.70 5.88
N GLY A 24 26.42 -11.21 6.80
CA GLY A 24 26.73 -11.05 8.21
C GLY A 24 27.67 -9.87 8.52
N ILE A 25 28.54 -9.52 7.57
CA ILE A 25 29.38 -8.30 7.51
C ILE A 25 29.42 -7.85 6.06
N LEU A 26 29.78 -6.60 5.81
CA LEU A 26 30.04 -6.14 4.45
C LEU A 26 31.46 -6.56 4.01
N ARG A 27 31.60 -6.99 2.78
CA ARG A 27 32.86 -7.40 2.18
C ARG A 27 33.13 -6.54 0.95
N ILE A 28 34.35 -6.07 0.82
CA ILE A 28 34.81 -5.31 -0.34
C ILE A 28 35.76 -6.21 -1.14
N TYR A 29 35.45 -6.38 -2.41
CA TYR A 29 36.26 -7.11 -3.37
C TYR A 29 36.73 -6.19 -4.48
N SER A 30 37.85 -6.56 -5.13
CA SER A 30 38.28 -5.93 -6.40
C SER A 30 38.50 -6.97 -7.50
N SER A 31 38.35 -6.51 -8.76
CA SER A 31 38.57 -7.32 -9.94
C SER A 31 39.11 -6.46 -11.08
N ASN A 32 39.92 -7.04 -11.97
CA ASN A 32 40.33 -6.41 -13.22
C ASN A 32 39.42 -6.79 -14.41
N ASP A 33 38.64 -7.88 -14.30
CA ASP A 33 37.95 -8.52 -15.42
C ASP A 33 36.49 -8.93 -15.13
N LEU A 34 35.97 -8.63 -13.93
CA LEU A 34 34.64 -9.04 -13.44
C LEU A 34 34.45 -10.56 -13.26
N ILE A 35 35.50 -11.36 -13.51
CA ILE A 35 35.49 -12.83 -13.39
C ILE A 35 36.26 -13.28 -12.13
N HIS A 36 37.46 -12.72 -11.97
CA HIS A 36 38.34 -13.05 -10.86
C HIS A 36 38.30 -11.96 -9.80
N TRP A 37 37.79 -12.29 -8.63
CA TRP A 37 37.57 -11.38 -7.51
C TRP A 37 38.52 -11.67 -6.37
N ASN A 38 39.20 -10.64 -5.88
CA ASN A 38 40.05 -10.69 -4.71
C ASN A 38 39.39 -9.92 -3.56
N ILE A 39 39.40 -10.49 -2.37
CA ILE A 39 38.92 -9.80 -1.18
C ILE A 39 39.93 -8.70 -0.81
N GLU A 40 39.45 -7.49 -0.66
CA GLU A 40 40.24 -6.33 -0.21
C GLU A 40 40.11 -6.16 1.31
N SER A 41 38.89 -6.07 1.80
CA SER A 41 38.63 -5.85 3.22
C SER A 41 37.23 -6.28 3.63
N THR A 42 36.99 -6.24 4.94
CA THR A 42 35.67 -6.43 5.52
C THR A 42 35.31 -5.19 6.33
N TYR A 43 34.04 -4.86 6.38
CA TYR A 43 33.52 -3.76 7.17
C TYR A 43 32.39 -4.27 8.06
N LYS A 44 32.56 -4.18 9.39
CA LYS A 44 31.53 -4.61 10.34
C LYS A 44 30.63 -3.48 10.80
N GLY A 45 31.04 -2.24 10.56
CA GLY A 45 30.52 -1.09 11.28
C GLY A 45 31.00 -1.10 12.75
N SER A 46 30.80 -0.03 13.45
CA SER A 46 30.89 -0.07 14.90
C SER A 46 29.60 -0.71 15.42
N ASP A 47 29.69 -1.90 15.98
CA ASP A 47 28.57 -2.66 16.56
C ASP A 47 27.90 -1.91 17.73
N ASP A 48 28.50 -0.82 18.17
CA ASP A 48 28.22 -0.18 19.46
C ASP A 48 27.34 1.04 19.38
N ILE A 49 26.99 1.53 18.19
CA ILE A 49 26.16 2.74 18.12
C ILE A 49 24.69 2.33 18.05
N GLY A 50 24.14 2.19 19.25
CA GLY A 50 22.71 2.33 19.47
C GLY A 50 21.81 1.50 18.56
N ASN A 51 21.82 0.19 18.76
CA ASN A 51 20.69 -0.63 18.36
C ASN A 51 19.63 -0.58 19.48
N PRO A 52 18.74 0.41 19.51
CA PRO A 52 17.79 0.56 20.61
C PRO A 52 16.74 -0.54 20.65
N ALA A 53 16.71 -1.44 19.67
CA ALA A 53 15.71 -2.48 19.56
C ALA A 53 16.29 -3.90 19.38
N GLY A 54 17.59 -4.13 19.57
CA GLY A 54 18.19 -5.45 19.32
C GLY A 54 18.09 -5.91 17.84
N LEU A 55 17.80 -4.98 16.93
CA LEU A 55 17.76 -5.25 15.51
C LEU A 55 19.19 -5.53 15.05
N ARG A 56 19.42 -6.71 14.49
CA ARG A 56 20.68 -7.06 13.84
C ARG A 56 21.05 -5.93 12.88
N VAL A 57 22.35 -5.62 12.79
CA VAL A 57 22.89 -4.81 11.70
C VAL A 57 22.42 -5.50 10.42
N GLU A 58 21.50 -4.88 9.70
CA GLU A 58 20.97 -5.44 8.46
C GLU A 58 22.05 -5.31 7.41
N THR A 59 22.83 -6.35 7.23
CA THR A 59 23.84 -6.45 6.19
C THR A 59 23.22 -6.95 4.89
N GLU A 60 22.09 -6.32 4.49
CA GLU A 60 21.40 -6.58 3.22
C GLU A 60 21.52 -5.37 2.31
N CYS A 61 21.37 -5.59 1.00
CA CYS A 61 21.31 -4.54 -0.02
C CYS A 61 22.37 -3.43 0.19
N PRO A 62 23.68 -3.78 0.33
CA PRO A 62 24.69 -2.77 0.52
C PRO A 62 24.89 -1.96 -0.75
N ASP A 63 25.17 -0.68 -0.60
CA ASP A 63 25.64 0.16 -1.69
C ASP A 63 26.86 0.96 -1.25
N MET A 64 27.72 1.33 -2.19
CA MET A 64 28.93 2.10 -1.91
C MET A 64 29.29 3.02 -3.06
N TYR A 65 29.43 4.29 -2.79
CA TYR A 65 29.64 5.31 -3.82
C TYR A 65 30.31 6.57 -3.27
N PRO A 66 31.07 7.32 -4.10
CA PRO A 66 31.59 8.64 -3.76
C PRO A 66 30.58 9.75 -4.10
N LEU A 67 30.60 10.80 -3.29
CA LEU A 67 29.92 12.06 -3.54
C LEU A 67 30.85 13.23 -3.20
N THR A 68 30.77 14.32 -3.97
CA THR A 68 31.52 15.53 -3.70
C THR A 68 30.65 16.53 -2.96
N ALA A 69 31.09 16.94 -1.77
CA ALA A 69 30.43 17.95 -0.97
C ALA A 69 30.59 19.37 -1.53
N ASP A 70 29.77 20.32 -1.04
CA ASP A 70 29.79 21.73 -1.48
C ASP A 70 31.15 22.41 -1.24
N ASP A 71 31.95 21.92 -0.29
CA ASP A 71 33.31 22.41 -0.02
C ASP A 71 34.39 21.76 -0.91
N GLY A 72 34.00 20.96 -1.90
CA GLY A 72 34.90 20.27 -2.82
C GLY A 72 35.46 18.96 -2.28
N THR A 73 35.16 18.58 -1.03
CA THR A 73 35.64 17.33 -0.44
C THR A 73 34.86 16.14 -0.98
N THR A 74 35.55 15.13 -1.51
CA THR A 74 34.91 13.87 -1.89
C THR A 74 34.84 12.93 -0.69
N LYS A 75 33.62 12.43 -0.41
CA LYS A 75 33.35 11.45 0.64
C LYS A 75 32.75 10.18 0.04
N TRP A 76 33.09 9.07 0.64
CA TRP A 76 32.47 7.79 0.32
C TRP A 76 31.32 7.53 1.31
N VAL A 77 30.24 7.03 0.74
CA VAL A 77 29.09 6.56 1.48
C VAL A 77 29.05 5.04 1.39
N ILE A 78 28.79 4.37 2.50
CA ILE A 78 28.42 2.95 2.53
C ILE A 78 27.04 2.85 3.18
N SER A 79 26.12 2.15 2.54
CA SER A 79 24.75 1.98 3.03
C SER A 79 24.39 0.53 3.26
N GLU A 80 23.43 0.32 4.17
CA GLU A 80 22.98 -0.99 4.65
C GLU A 80 21.46 -1.04 4.61
N GLY A 81 20.88 -2.05 3.95
CA GLY A 81 19.43 -2.26 3.84
C GLY A 81 18.65 -1.11 3.20
N GLY A 82 19.33 -0.06 2.74
CA GLY A 82 18.70 1.18 2.33
C GLY A 82 18.09 1.99 3.46
N ARG A 83 18.36 1.62 4.73
CA ARG A 83 17.84 2.32 5.92
C ARG A 83 18.90 3.13 6.64
N TYR A 84 20.15 2.71 6.56
CA TYR A 84 21.26 3.33 7.27
C TYR A 84 22.43 3.60 6.34
N TYR A 85 23.19 4.62 6.66
CA TYR A 85 24.43 4.91 5.95
C TYR A 85 25.53 5.42 6.90
N ARG A 86 26.75 5.35 6.41
CA ARG A 86 27.93 5.91 7.06
C ARG A 86 28.76 6.68 6.04
N ILE A 87 29.49 7.67 6.49
CA ILE A 87 30.38 8.48 5.67
C ILE A 87 31.81 8.25 6.07
N GLY A 88 32.69 8.21 5.09
CA GLY A 88 34.12 7.99 5.26
C GLY A 88 34.89 8.15 3.97
N ASP A 89 35.97 7.40 3.86
CA ASP A 89 36.84 7.40 2.70
C ASP A 89 37.17 5.95 2.27
N LEU A 90 37.33 5.71 0.97
CA LEU A 90 37.89 4.47 0.48
C LEU A 90 39.39 4.64 0.26
N LYS A 91 40.22 3.99 1.08
CA LYS A 91 41.67 4.16 1.13
C LYS A 91 42.41 2.83 1.03
N LYS A 92 43.68 2.87 0.57
CA LYS A 92 44.59 1.72 0.70
C LYS A 92 45.23 1.73 2.08
N ILE A 93 45.04 0.63 2.81
CA ILE A 93 45.70 0.34 4.08
C ILE A 93 46.43 -1.00 3.91
N ASP A 94 47.72 -1.01 4.12
CA ASP A 94 48.57 -2.20 3.93
C ASP A 94 48.39 -2.87 2.56
N GLY A 95 48.18 -2.05 1.52
CA GLY A 95 47.98 -2.52 0.14
C GLY A 95 46.55 -2.88 -0.25
N HIS A 96 45.63 -2.95 0.70
CA HIS A 96 44.23 -3.33 0.51
C HIS A 96 43.28 -2.14 0.56
N TRP A 97 42.29 -2.11 -0.31
CA TRP A 97 41.25 -1.08 -0.29
C TRP A 97 40.29 -1.30 0.86
N THR A 98 40.18 -0.29 1.71
CA THR A 98 39.40 -0.35 2.96
C THR A 98 38.52 0.89 3.08
N PHE A 99 37.23 0.70 3.43
CA PHE A 99 36.38 1.79 3.84
C PHE A 99 36.76 2.22 5.28
N VAL A 100 37.14 3.48 5.42
CA VAL A 100 37.50 4.09 6.69
C VAL A 100 36.46 5.11 7.05
N GLN A 101 35.59 4.77 8.01
CA GLN A 101 34.57 5.69 8.51
C GLN A 101 35.21 6.94 9.12
N ASP A 102 34.64 8.11 8.85
CA ASP A 102 35.05 9.35 9.51
C ASP A 102 34.83 9.23 11.02
N LYS A 103 35.77 9.72 11.81
CA LYS A 103 35.71 9.64 13.29
C LYS A 103 34.46 10.29 13.87
N ASP A 104 33.96 11.34 13.20
CA ASP A 104 32.77 12.09 13.59
C ASP A 104 31.48 11.61 12.92
N SER A 105 31.57 10.56 12.08
CA SER A 105 30.41 9.98 11.43
C SER A 105 29.73 8.96 12.33
N ASP A 106 28.43 9.10 12.46
CA ASP A 106 27.57 8.11 13.11
C ASP A 106 26.99 7.13 12.08
N ARG A 107 26.24 6.15 12.54
CA ARG A 107 25.32 5.38 11.70
C ARG A 107 24.06 6.23 11.52
N TYR A 108 23.95 6.89 10.39
CA TYR A 108 22.83 7.77 10.09
C TYR A 108 21.65 7.00 9.52
N VAL A 109 20.44 7.51 9.77
CA VAL A 109 19.21 7.01 9.18
C VAL A 109 19.06 7.64 7.79
N MET A 110 18.83 6.79 6.76
CA MET A 110 18.65 7.23 5.38
C MET A 110 17.22 7.72 5.13
N ASN A 111 16.23 7.06 5.72
CA ASN A 111 14.83 7.46 5.69
C ASN A 111 14.20 7.15 7.04
N PHE A 112 13.65 8.15 7.70
CA PHE A 112 13.06 7.98 9.03
C PHE A 112 11.66 7.37 8.99
N GLY A 113 10.99 7.42 7.83
CA GLY A 113 9.68 6.80 7.65
C GLY A 113 9.76 5.27 7.66
N PRO A 114 8.67 4.60 8.02
CA PRO A 114 8.67 3.14 8.15
C PRO A 114 8.71 2.40 6.82
N HIS A 115 8.25 3.01 5.73
CA HIS A 115 8.07 2.36 4.44
C HIS A 115 9.14 2.81 3.43
N SER A 116 10.38 2.42 3.72
CA SER A 116 11.54 2.60 2.84
C SER A 116 12.57 1.52 3.15
N TYR A 117 12.85 0.64 2.20
CA TYR A 117 13.79 -0.47 2.37
C TYR A 117 14.50 -0.82 1.07
N ALA A 118 15.58 -1.62 1.16
CA ALA A 118 16.32 -2.17 0.03
C ALA A 118 16.76 -1.11 -1.01
N ALA A 119 17.13 0.10 -0.56
CA ALA A 119 17.54 1.18 -1.44
C ALA A 119 18.77 0.80 -2.26
N MET A 120 18.70 1.12 -3.55
CA MET A 120 19.82 1.00 -4.47
C MET A 120 20.03 2.31 -5.21
N THR A 121 21.29 2.63 -5.47
CA THR A 121 21.63 3.83 -6.24
C THR A 121 22.11 3.49 -7.62
N TYR A 122 21.89 4.41 -8.54
CA TYR A 122 22.49 4.38 -9.87
C TYR A 122 23.09 5.74 -10.21
N TYR A 123 23.97 5.73 -11.16
CA TYR A 123 24.72 6.90 -11.58
C TYR A 123 24.28 7.30 -12.98
N ILE A 124 23.90 8.56 -13.14
CA ILE A 124 23.67 9.16 -14.44
C ILE A 124 24.94 9.93 -14.78
N GLY A 125 25.63 9.56 -15.86
CA GLY A 125 26.88 10.24 -16.12
C GLY A 125 27.59 9.90 -17.41
N ASN A 126 27.70 10.92 -18.27
CA ASN A 126 28.64 11.02 -19.37
C ASN A 126 29.21 12.46 -19.50
N GLY A 127 28.90 13.35 -18.53
CA GLY A 127 29.32 14.74 -18.51
C GLY A 127 28.38 15.71 -19.24
N GLU A 128 27.27 15.22 -19.81
CA GLU A 128 26.22 16.07 -20.39
C GLU A 128 25.33 16.71 -19.32
N THR A 129 24.41 17.55 -19.71
CA THR A 129 23.43 18.17 -18.80
C THR A 129 22.02 17.76 -19.19
N THR A 130 21.23 17.34 -18.20
CA THR A 130 19.80 17.09 -18.33
C THR A 130 19.05 18.09 -17.44
N ASN A 131 18.09 18.81 -18.01
CA ASN A 131 17.32 19.85 -17.30
C ASN A 131 18.21 20.89 -16.58
N GLY A 132 19.37 21.23 -17.17
CA GLY A 132 20.32 22.20 -16.61
C GLY A 132 21.18 21.67 -15.46
N LYS A 133 21.10 20.37 -15.13
CA LYS A 133 21.98 19.71 -14.17
C LYS A 133 22.98 18.80 -14.88
N PRO A 134 24.22 18.69 -14.36
CA PRO A 134 25.20 17.78 -14.92
C PRO A 134 24.75 16.33 -14.77
N GLU A 135 24.98 15.52 -15.81
CA GLU A 135 24.68 14.09 -15.80
C GLU A 135 25.67 13.24 -14.99
N ASN A 136 26.22 13.76 -13.93
CA ASN A 136 27.02 12.99 -12.96
C ASN A 136 26.30 12.89 -11.61
N ARG A 137 24.99 12.75 -11.68
CA ARG A 137 24.09 12.68 -10.53
C ARG A 137 24.04 11.26 -9.97
N ARG A 138 23.89 11.14 -8.66
CA ARG A 138 23.62 9.86 -7.99
C ARG A 138 22.15 9.82 -7.59
N ILE A 139 21.41 8.90 -8.15
CA ILE A 139 19.98 8.73 -7.92
C ILE A 139 19.74 7.47 -7.11
N MET A 140 18.84 7.54 -6.15
CA MET A 140 18.42 6.42 -5.31
C MET A 140 16.95 6.07 -5.56
N ILE A 141 16.65 4.77 -5.52
CA ILE A 141 15.31 4.21 -5.55
C ILE A 141 15.16 3.21 -4.40
N ASN A 142 14.01 3.21 -3.74
CA ASN A 142 13.71 2.39 -2.58
C ASN A 142 12.41 1.62 -2.79
N TRP A 143 12.28 0.48 -2.15
CA TRP A 143 11.03 -0.23 -2.01
C TRP A 143 10.19 0.43 -0.90
N ALA A 144 8.98 0.92 -1.24
CA ALA A 144 8.06 1.57 -0.31
C ALA A 144 7.36 0.54 0.58
N SER A 145 8.15 -0.19 1.37
CA SER A 145 7.66 -1.28 2.22
C SER A 145 8.54 -1.48 3.45
N THR A 146 8.13 -2.42 4.30
CA THR A 146 8.85 -2.83 5.51
C THR A 146 8.56 -4.28 5.85
N TRP A 147 9.50 -4.94 6.53
CA TRP A 147 9.30 -6.26 7.12
C TRP A 147 8.58 -6.20 8.48
N ALA A 148 8.53 -5.00 9.10
CA ALA A 148 7.87 -4.83 10.39
C ALA A 148 6.38 -5.22 10.32
N ASP A 149 5.88 -5.86 11.40
CA ASP A 149 4.47 -6.26 11.55
C ASP A 149 3.94 -7.18 10.43
N GLY A 150 4.82 -7.76 9.63
CA GLY A 150 4.40 -8.51 8.46
C GLY A 150 3.75 -7.66 7.36
N TYR A 151 4.02 -6.35 7.34
CA TYR A 151 3.43 -5.40 6.39
C TYR A 151 3.54 -5.91 4.94
N CYS A 152 4.74 -6.28 4.50
CA CYS A 152 4.99 -6.77 3.14
C CYS A 152 4.19 -8.04 2.76
N ASN A 153 3.73 -8.80 3.75
CA ASN A 153 2.91 -10.00 3.54
C ASN A 153 1.39 -9.73 3.64
N ASN A 154 1.00 -8.53 4.07
CA ASN A 154 -0.39 -8.17 4.29
C ASN A 154 -0.86 -6.97 3.45
N VAL A 155 0.06 -6.22 2.86
CA VAL A 155 -0.28 -5.02 2.08
C VAL A 155 -1.07 -5.37 0.82
N ASP A 156 -0.87 -6.55 0.24
CA ASP A 156 -1.63 -7.03 -0.92
C ASP A 156 -3.13 -7.16 -0.65
N LYS A 157 -3.53 -7.41 0.59
CA LYS A 157 -4.94 -7.44 1.00
C LYS A 157 -5.60 -6.07 0.92
N VAL A 158 -4.82 -5.01 1.05
CA VAL A 158 -5.29 -3.62 0.91
C VAL A 158 -5.17 -3.16 -0.55
N THR A 159 -4.02 -3.38 -1.19
CA THR A 159 -3.72 -2.86 -2.53
C THR A 159 -4.22 -3.75 -3.67
N GLY A 160 -4.44 -5.04 -3.42
CA GLY A 160 -4.89 -6.00 -4.44
C GLY A 160 -6.23 -5.64 -5.08
N GLN A 161 -7.08 -4.91 -4.37
CA GLN A 161 -8.34 -4.38 -4.92
C GLN A 161 -8.10 -3.33 -6.03
N TRP A 162 -6.94 -2.65 -6.03
CA TRP A 162 -6.53 -1.68 -7.05
C TRP A 162 -5.62 -2.29 -8.12
N GLY A 163 -5.29 -3.59 -8.01
CA GLY A 163 -4.56 -4.34 -9.03
C GLY A 163 -3.04 -4.26 -8.92
N TYR A 164 -2.46 -3.83 -7.79
CA TYR A 164 -1.03 -3.83 -7.57
C TYR A 164 -0.65 -4.38 -6.19
N ASN A 165 0.61 -4.76 -6.04
CA ASN A 165 1.18 -5.20 -4.77
C ASN A 165 2.59 -4.62 -4.60
N GLY A 166 2.67 -3.55 -3.81
CA GLY A 166 3.92 -2.81 -3.59
C GLY A 166 4.22 -1.78 -4.68
N PHE A 167 5.06 -0.81 -4.32
CA PHE A 167 5.50 0.29 -5.18
C PHE A 167 6.87 0.79 -4.71
N PHE A 168 7.47 1.70 -5.49
CA PHE A 168 8.71 2.38 -5.12
C PHE A 168 8.42 3.73 -4.48
N ASN A 169 9.29 4.15 -3.57
CA ASN A 169 9.35 5.55 -3.16
C ASN A 169 9.78 6.43 -4.35
N LEU A 170 9.57 7.72 -4.23
CA LEU A 170 10.07 8.69 -5.21
C LEU A 170 11.59 8.58 -5.31
N GLN A 171 12.09 8.69 -6.53
CA GLN A 171 13.52 8.76 -6.75
C GLN A 171 14.11 10.05 -6.17
N THR A 172 15.22 9.91 -5.49
CA THR A 172 15.92 11.03 -4.88
C THR A 172 17.32 11.20 -5.43
N GLU A 173 17.74 12.45 -5.60
CA GLU A 173 19.12 12.79 -5.87
C GLU A 173 19.89 12.91 -4.56
N LEU A 174 21.03 12.23 -4.50
CA LEU A 174 21.90 12.18 -3.34
C LEU A 174 23.03 13.19 -3.44
N ASN A 175 23.21 13.97 -2.38
CA ASN A 175 24.34 14.88 -2.21
C ASN A 175 24.93 14.71 -0.82
N VAL A 176 26.15 15.17 -0.61
CA VAL A 176 26.78 15.27 0.72
C VAL A 176 26.95 16.73 1.08
N LYS A 177 26.53 17.11 2.27
CA LYS A 177 26.72 18.46 2.82
C LYS A 177 27.31 18.40 4.22
N LYS A 178 27.98 19.47 4.61
CA LYS A 178 28.47 19.63 5.97
C LYS A 178 27.40 20.30 6.82
N ILE A 179 26.80 19.54 7.73
CA ILE A 179 25.72 19.97 8.64
C ILE A 179 26.20 19.78 10.06
N ASP A 180 26.18 20.85 10.86
CA ASP A 180 26.71 20.87 12.24
C ASP A 180 28.14 20.33 12.32
N GLY A 181 28.98 20.70 11.35
CA GLY A 181 30.39 20.30 11.30
C GLY A 181 30.64 18.88 10.77
N LYS A 182 29.61 18.05 10.55
CA LYS A 182 29.70 16.66 10.08
C LYS A 182 29.20 16.53 8.65
N TYR A 183 29.82 15.67 7.86
CA TYR A 183 29.29 15.31 6.56
C TYR A 183 28.07 14.39 6.71
N LYS A 184 27.00 14.74 6.03
CA LYS A 184 25.73 13.98 6.00
C LYS A 184 25.19 13.90 4.58
N LEU A 185 24.46 12.83 4.26
CA LEU A 185 23.65 12.77 3.04
C LEU A 185 22.51 13.78 3.11
N VAL A 186 22.25 14.39 1.98
CA VAL A 186 21.06 15.19 1.70
C VAL A 186 20.36 14.53 0.52
N GLN A 187 19.06 14.34 0.64
CA GLN A 187 18.25 13.64 -0.33
C GLN A 187 17.13 14.56 -0.79
N THR A 188 17.12 14.92 -2.05
CA THR A 188 16.07 15.75 -2.63
C THR A 188 15.32 14.96 -3.71
N PRO A 189 14.00 15.16 -3.87
CA PRO A 189 13.30 14.62 -5.02
C PRO A 189 14.02 15.05 -6.31
N ILE A 190 14.06 14.17 -7.30
CA ILE A 190 14.68 14.54 -8.59
C ILE A 190 13.91 15.70 -9.23
N ASP A 191 14.65 16.60 -9.89
CA ASP A 191 14.06 17.81 -10.50
C ASP A 191 13.04 17.48 -11.60
N GLU A 192 13.12 16.31 -12.20
CA GLU A 192 12.20 15.82 -13.20
C GLU A 192 10.74 15.80 -12.71
N TYR A 193 10.50 15.59 -11.41
CA TYR A 193 9.15 15.67 -10.84
C TYR A 193 8.52 17.05 -10.96
N LYS A 194 9.31 18.12 -11.03
CA LYS A 194 8.78 19.48 -11.25
C LYS A 194 8.09 19.63 -12.60
N THR A 195 8.39 18.77 -13.57
CA THR A 195 7.70 18.74 -14.88
C THR A 195 6.26 18.22 -14.77
N LEU A 196 5.95 17.52 -13.67
CA LEU A 196 4.60 17.01 -13.40
C LEU A 196 3.71 18.06 -12.70
N ARG A 197 4.26 19.17 -12.21
CA ARG A 197 3.49 20.23 -11.57
C ARG A 197 2.52 20.88 -12.53
N VAL A 198 1.26 21.04 -12.12
CA VAL A 198 0.25 21.84 -12.85
C VAL A 198 0.33 23.28 -12.31
N ASN A 199 1.29 24.06 -12.83
CA ASN A 199 1.62 25.38 -12.28
C ASN A 199 0.46 26.37 -12.30
N GLU A 200 -0.39 26.32 -13.32
CA GLU A 200 -1.59 27.15 -13.47
C GLU A 200 -2.69 26.80 -12.46
N ALA A 201 -2.62 25.61 -11.86
CA ALA A 201 -3.54 25.16 -10.83
C ALA A 201 -2.97 25.28 -9.42
N ALA A 202 -1.75 25.79 -9.27
CA ALA A 202 -1.10 25.90 -7.97
C ALA A 202 -1.86 26.90 -7.06
N THR A 203 -2.04 26.47 -5.80
CA THR A 203 -2.49 27.38 -4.72
C THR A 203 -1.25 27.96 -4.07
N LYS A 204 -1.13 29.29 -4.07
CA LYS A 204 0.01 30.00 -3.49
C LYS A 204 -0.43 30.89 -2.36
N LEU A 205 0.16 30.71 -1.20
CA LEU A 205 0.01 31.53 -0.02
C LEU A 205 1.36 32.18 0.28
N GLU A 206 1.50 33.47 -0.02
CA GLU A 206 2.75 34.20 0.15
C GLU A 206 2.68 35.12 1.36
N ASN A 207 3.72 35.10 2.21
CA ASN A 207 3.82 35.91 3.42
C ASN A 207 2.58 35.84 4.33
N VAL A 208 2.02 34.64 4.45
CA VAL A 208 0.80 34.43 5.24
C VAL A 208 1.11 34.21 6.70
N THR A 209 0.15 34.53 7.56
CA THR A 209 0.13 34.13 8.96
C THR A 209 -0.83 32.96 9.14
N ILE A 210 -0.31 31.82 9.57
CA ILE A 210 -1.09 30.66 10.02
C ILE A 210 -1.44 30.95 11.48
N PRO A 211 -2.71 31.21 11.82
CA PRO A 211 -3.08 31.60 13.17
C PRO A 211 -2.87 30.43 14.15
N LYS A 212 -2.71 30.79 15.43
CA LYS A 212 -2.75 29.78 16.50
C LYS A 212 -4.08 29.03 16.41
N LYS A 213 -3.99 27.71 16.39
CA LYS A 213 -5.14 26.81 16.27
C LYS A 213 -6.10 26.96 17.46
N THR A 214 -7.38 27.18 17.15
CA THR A 214 -8.53 27.19 18.06
C THR A 214 -9.68 26.48 17.35
N GLU A 215 -10.79 26.25 18.02
CA GLU A 215 -12.00 25.66 17.40
C GLU A 215 -12.55 26.50 16.23
N ASN A 216 -12.30 27.80 16.22
CA ASN A 216 -12.80 28.75 15.21
C ASN A 216 -11.71 29.23 14.24
N SER A 217 -10.52 28.62 14.24
CA SER A 217 -9.45 29.03 13.32
C SER A 217 -9.80 28.68 11.89
N GLU A 218 -9.61 29.63 10.98
CA GLU A 218 -9.78 29.42 9.57
C GLU A 218 -8.64 28.50 9.05
N ASN A 219 -9.01 27.49 8.28
CA ASN A 219 -8.05 26.69 7.54
C ASN A 219 -7.74 27.37 6.20
N LEU A 220 -6.53 27.90 6.05
CA LEU A 220 -6.09 28.62 4.85
C LEU A 220 -6.07 27.74 3.58
N LEU A 221 -6.11 26.43 3.73
CA LEU A 221 -6.12 25.45 2.65
C LEU A 221 -7.48 24.75 2.49
N SER A 222 -8.55 25.25 3.11
CA SER A 222 -9.90 24.63 3.09
C SER A 222 -10.48 24.44 1.68
N GLY A 223 -10.11 25.33 0.74
CA GLY A 223 -10.52 25.26 -0.66
C GLY A 223 -9.69 24.31 -1.51
N VAL A 224 -8.60 23.77 -0.99
CA VAL A 224 -7.70 22.87 -1.73
C VAL A 224 -8.16 21.43 -1.55
N LYS A 225 -8.41 20.74 -2.66
CA LYS A 225 -8.77 19.33 -2.67
C LYS A 225 -7.99 18.61 -3.75
N ALA A 226 -7.20 17.63 -3.35
CA ALA A 226 -6.37 16.86 -4.27
C ALA A 226 -6.06 15.47 -3.71
N GLY A 227 -5.92 14.47 -4.60
CA GLY A 227 -5.37 13.15 -4.27
C GLY A 227 -3.87 13.09 -4.49
N GLN A 228 -3.36 13.81 -5.48
CA GLN A 228 -1.95 13.80 -5.91
C GLN A 228 -1.42 15.23 -6.00
N TYR A 229 -0.45 15.55 -5.16
CA TYR A 229 0.07 16.93 -5.08
C TYR A 229 1.42 17.01 -4.38
N GLU A 230 2.09 18.13 -4.56
CA GLU A 230 3.29 18.51 -3.82
C GLU A 230 3.00 19.77 -2.99
N VAL A 231 3.43 19.78 -1.74
CA VAL A 231 3.40 20.95 -0.86
C VAL A 231 4.82 21.44 -0.64
N VAL A 232 5.13 22.63 -1.10
CA VAL A 232 6.40 23.32 -0.81
C VAL A 232 6.15 24.42 0.20
N ALA A 233 6.76 24.31 1.38
CA ALA A 233 6.54 25.25 2.48
C ALA A 233 7.88 25.74 3.08
N GLU A 234 7.97 27.05 3.32
CA GLU A 234 8.98 27.68 4.15
C GLU A 234 8.28 28.39 5.31
N LEU A 235 8.45 27.88 6.53
CA LEU A 235 7.69 28.25 7.71
C LEU A 235 8.62 28.86 8.76
N THR A 236 8.14 29.95 9.37
CA THR A 236 8.83 30.64 10.47
C THR A 236 7.93 30.63 11.70
N PRO A 237 8.04 29.62 12.60
CA PRO A 237 7.29 29.60 13.85
C PRO A 237 7.61 30.82 14.70
N GLN A 238 6.57 31.47 15.23
CA GLN A 238 6.71 32.63 16.11
C GLN A 238 6.82 32.21 17.58
N ALA A 239 7.10 33.16 18.46
CA ALA A 239 7.22 32.90 19.88
C ALA A 239 5.95 32.22 20.44
N GLY A 240 6.13 31.11 21.16
CA GLY A 240 5.07 30.30 21.73
C GLY A 240 4.53 29.20 20.82
N THR A 241 4.91 29.16 19.54
CA THR A 241 4.56 28.03 18.67
C THR A 241 5.26 26.78 19.14
N LYS A 242 4.52 25.71 19.34
CA LYS A 242 5.01 24.38 19.73
C LYS A 242 5.12 23.45 18.54
N GLU A 243 4.15 23.53 17.64
CA GLU A 243 4.09 22.69 16.45
C GLU A 243 3.44 23.44 15.29
N VAL A 244 3.93 23.22 14.08
CA VAL A 244 3.31 23.64 12.84
C VAL A 244 3.32 22.47 11.85
N GLY A 245 2.23 22.29 11.10
CA GLY A 245 2.15 21.15 10.21
C GLY A 245 0.96 21.17 9.26
N PHE A 246 0.87 20.07 8.54
CA PHE A 246 -0.16 19.82 7.54
C PHE A 246 -0.92 18.54 7.90
N LYS A 247 -2.25 18.60 7.80
CA LYS A 247 -3.10 17.43 7.74
C LYS A 247 -3.44 17.19 6.28
N LEU A 248 -3.06 16.06 5.76
CA LEU A 248 -3.11 15.68 4.36
C LEU A 248 -4.13 14.57 4.18
N ARG A 249 -4.76 14.49 3.01
CA ARG A 249 -5.76 13.47 2.69
C ARG A 249 -6.86 13.40 3.76
N THR A 250 -7.38 14.58 4.17
CA THR A 250 -8.48 14.64 5.13
C THR A 250 -9.82 14.38 4.43
N ASN A 251 -10.72 13.68 5.13
CA ASN A 251 -12.10 13.49 4.67
C ASN A 251 -13.07 14.49 5.36
N LYS A 252 -14.31 14.56 4.85
CA LYS A 252 -15.34 15.50 5.37
C LYS A 252 -15.67 15.26 6.86
N SER A 253 -15.56 14.03 7.35
CA SER A 253 -15.85 13.70 8.75
C SER A 253 -14.70 13.97 9.71
N GLY A 254 -13.48 14.27 9.21
CA GLY A 254 -12.28 14.40 10.03
C GLY A 254 -11.77 13.09 10.61
N SER A 255 -12.28 11.94 10.16
CA SER A 255 -11.84 10.62 10.62
C SER A 255 -10.59 10.12 9.92
N GLN A 256 -10.22 10.67 8.77
CA GLN A 256 -9.01 10.34 8.04
C GLN A 256 -8.12 11.57 7.88
N GLU A 257 -6.85 11.39 8.19
CA GLU A 257 -5.79 12.39 8.01
C GLU A 257 -4.42 11.70 8.07
N THR A 258 -3.46 12.18 7.30
CA THR A 258 -2.03 11.92 7.50
C THR A 258 -1.39 13.23 7.91
N VAL A 259 -0.66 13.24 9.02
CA VAL A 259 -0.07 14.47 9.57
C VAL A 259 1.43 14.50 9.29
N VAL A 260 1.90 15.60 8.70
CA VAL A 260 3.32 15.95 8.61
C VAL A 260 3.52 17.24 9.40
N SER A 261 4.37 17.22 10.42
CA SER A 261 4.56 18.36 11.30
C SER A 261 6.03 18.62 11.68
N TYR A 262 6.29 19.82 12.14
CA TYR A 262 7.53 20.22 12.75
C TYR A 262 7.26 20.70 14.19
N ASN A 263 7.94 20.06 15.15
CA ASN A 263 7.89 20.42 16.57
C ASN A 263 9.07 21.33 16.92
N THR A 264 8.77 22.53 17.42
CA THR A 264 9.77 23.57 17.66
C THR A 264 10.64 23.30 18.89
N GLU A 265 10.15 22.52 19.86
CA GLU A 265 10.89 22.19 21.09
C GLU A 265 11.90 21.07 20.84
N THR A 266 11.46 20.01 20.16
CA THR A 266 12.29 18.83 19.87
C THR A 266 13.08 18.95 18.59
N LYS A 267 12.79 19.98 17.76
CA LYS A 267 13.39 20.20 16.43
C LYS A 267 13.17 19.01 15.48
N LYS A 268 12.03 18.35 15.58
CA LYS A 268 11.74 17.16 14.81
C LYS A 268 10.70 17.44 13.73
N VAL A 269 10.98 16.94 12.53
CA VAL A 269 9.97 16.70 11.50
C VAL A 269 9.40 15.31 11.74
N SER A 270 8.10 15.18 11.74
CA SER A 270 7.38 13.92 11.97
C SER A 270 6.37 13.61 10.87
N ILE A 271 6.08 12.32 10.72
CA ILE A 271 4.99 11.80 9.92
C ILE A 271 4.14 10.88 10.79
N ASN A 272 2.82 11.10 10.80
CA ASN A 272 1.86 10.31 11.57
C ASN A 272 0.73 9.82 10.65
N GLY A 273 0.64 8.51 10.51
CA GLY A 273 -0.35 7.83 9.68
C GLY A 273 -1.44 7.09 10.45
N GLU A 274 -1.61 7.31 11.76
CA GLU A 274 -2.59 6.58 12.57
C GLU A 274 -4.01 6.64 12.02
N LYS A 275 -4.36 7.76 11.38
CA LYS A 275 -5.67 7.97 10.74
C LYS A 275 -5.58 8.05 9.22
N SER A 276 -4.55 7.49 8.62
CA SER A 276 -4.30 7.63 7.17
C SER A 276 -5.19 6.76 6.27
N GLY A 277 -6.22 6.12 6.82
CA GLY A 277 -7.13 5.25 6.08
C GLY A 277 -7.05 3.79 6.52
N THR A 278 -7.13 2.87 5.58
CA THR A 278 -7.03 1.43 5.85
C THR A 278 -5.59 1.05 6.19
N HIS A 279 -5.42 0.17 7.17
CA HIS A 279 -4.11 -0.36 7.55
C HIS A 279 -4.01 -1.85 7.23
N PRO A 280 -2.87 -2.34 6.71
CA PRO A 280 -2.61 -3.77 6.61
C PRO A 280 -2.73 -4.46 7.96
N ALA A 281 -3.24 -5.69 7.95
CA ALA A 281 -3.46 -6.45 9.17
C ALA A 281 -2.17 -6.61 10.00
N GLY A 282 -2.27 -6.37 11.30
CA GLY A 282 -1.15 -6.48 12.25
C GLY A 282 -0.24 -5.25 12.33
N GLN A 283 -0.44 -4.22 11.50
CA GLN A 283 0.36 -3.00 11.56
C GLN A 283 0.16 -2.27 12.90
N GLN A 284 1.25 -1.94 13.56
CA GLN A 284 1.25 -1.29 14.88
C GLN A 284 1.53 0.21 14.75
N THR A 285 0.91 1.02 15.61
CA THR A 285 1.09 2.49 15.67
C THR A 285 2.54 2.92 15.66
N LYS A 286 3.41 2.26 16.41
CA LYS A 286 4.86 2.59 16.44
C LYS A 286 5.57 2.45 15.09
N ASN A 287 4.96 1.78 14.12
CA ASN A 287 5.49 1.57 12.76
C ASN A 287 4.76 2.41 11.70
N ILE A 288 3.94 3.37 12.12
CA ILE A 288 3.26 4.35 11.26
C ILE A 288 3.37 5.79 11.78
N VAL A 289 4.09 5.98 12.89
CA VAL A 289 4.46 7.28 13.45
C VAL A 289 5.98 7.31 13.60
N SER A 290 6.62 8.29 13.01
CA SER A 290 8.08 8.41 13.02
C SER A 290 8.54 9.85 12.88
N ASP A 291 9.76 10.14 13.32
CA ASP A 291 10.33 11.47 13.32
C ASP A 291 11.85 11.49 13.11
N ALA A 292 12.38 12.66 12.74
CA ALA A 292 13.80 12.92 12.68
C ALA A 292 14.12 14.38 13.03
N ILE A 293 15.28 14.59 13.66
CA ILE A 293 15.77 15.93 14.02
C ILE A 293 16.30 16.64 12.78
N VAL A 294 15.91 17.90 12.60
CA VAL A 294 16.44 18.81 11.57
C VAL A 294 17.16 19.98 12.20
N THR A 295 18.14 20.50 11.48
CA THR A 295 18.82 21.75 11.86
C THR A 295 18.15 22.90 11.13
N GLU A 296 17.43 23.74 11.87
CA GLU A 296 16.82 24.97 11.33
C GLU A 296 17.90 25.90 10.77
N LYS A 297 17.49 26.72 9.82
CA LYS A 297 18.31 27.81 9.30
C LYS A 297 17.56 29.12 9.45
N ASP A 298 18.15 30.07 10.17
CA ASP A 298 17.58 31.41 10.40
C ASP A 298 16.16 31.38 11.01
N GLY A 299 15.89 30.41 11.89
CA GLY A 299 14.58 30.22 12.53
C GLY A 299 13.51 29.67 11.60
N LYS A 300 13.88 29.21 10.41
CA LYS A 300 12.98 28.68 9.40
C LYS A 300 13.10 27.18 9.26
N VAL A 301 11.97 26.53 9.04
CA VAL A 301 11.89 25.14 8.62
C VAL A 301 11.29 25.06 7.22
N LYS A 302 11.90 24.25 6.36
CA LYS A 302 11.39 23.96 5.02
C LYS A 302 10.86 22.54 4.99
N LEU A 303 9.70 22.40 4.38
CA LEU A 303 9.06 21.10 4.12
C LEU A 303 8.71 21.03 2.64
N ASP A 304 9.15 19.98 1.99
CA ASP A 304 8.72 19.58 0.67
C ASP A 304 8.03 18.22 0.82
N ILE A 305 6.73 18.17 0.52
CA ILE A 305 5.88 17.01 0.82
C ILE A 305 5.20 16.56 -0.46
N PHE A 306 5.46 15.33 -0.86
CA PHE A 306 4.76 14.69 -1.97
C PHE A 306 3.68 13.77 -1.42
N VAL A 307 2.50 13.90 -2.00
CA VAL A 307 1.34 13.06 -1.70
C VAL A 307 0.85 12.42 -2.99
N ASP A 308 0.79 11.11 -2.98
CA ASP A 308 0.20 10.31 -4.05
C ASP A 308 -0.96 9.49 -3.49
N GLU A 309 -1.61 8.68 -4.32
CA GLU A 309 -2.76 7.88 -3.91
C GLU A 309 -2.46 6.96 -2.72
N SER A 310 -1.23 6.43 -2.66
CA SER A 310 -0.83 5.44 -1.66
C SER A 310 0.45 5.80 -0.91
N SER A 311 0.93 7.05 -1.00
CA SER A 311 2.12 7.47 -0.27
C SER A 311 2.09 8.92 0.18
N VAL A 312 2.80 9.19 1.27
CA VAL A 312 3.20 10.52 1.72
C VAL A 312 4.69 10.49 1.97
N GLU A 313 5.43 11.33 1.27
CA GLU A 313 6.88 11.48 1.42
C GLU A 313 7.24 12.90 1.80
N VAL A 314 8.05 13.07 2.83
CA VAL A 314 8.48 14.38 3.33
C VAL A 314 9.99 14.52 3.25
N TYR A 315 10.43 15.66 2.75
CA TYR A 315 11.82 16.09 2.65
C TYR A 315 11.98 17.36 3.50
N GLY A 316 12.52 17.18 4.70
CA GLY A 316 12.69 18.27 5.65
C GLY A 316 14.02 18.99 5.46
N GLN A 317 13.98 20.33 5.53
CA GLN A 317 15.13 21.22 5.49
C GLN A 317 16.06 20.96 4.31
N ASP A 318 15.51 21.12 3.10
CA ASP A 318 16.22 20.88 1.84
C ASP A 318 16.83 19.46 1.76
N GLY A 319 16.12 18.45 2.31
CA GLY A 319 16.51 17.03 2.26
C GLY A 319 17.49 16.58 3.33
N GLN A 320 17.68 17.34 4.43
CA GLN A 320 18.46 16.86 5.58
C GLN A 320 17.87 15.60 6.21
N VAL A 321 16.55 15.50 6.20
CA VAL A 321 15.81 14.32 6.64
C VAL A 321 14.76 13.96 5.60
N THR A 322 14.52 12.67 5.44
CA THR A 322 13.54 12.14 4.51
C THR A 322 12.70 11.09 5.25
N GLY A 323 11.39 11.20 5.12
CA GLY A 323 10.43 10.25 5.67
C GLY A 323 9.43 9.79 4.62
N ALA A 324 9.16 8.49 4.55
CA ALA A 324 8.21 7.90 3.63
C ALA A 324 7.22 7.00 4.37
N LEU A 325 5.94 7.17 4.07
CA LEU A 325 4.84 6.41 4.64
C LEU A 325 3.88 5.97 3.53
N ALA A 326 3.63 4.67 3.42
CA ALA A 326 2.54 4.15 2.62
C ALA A 326 1.20 4.37 3.36
N VAL A 327 0.22 4.91 2.65
CA VAL A 327 -1.09 5.29 3.19
C VAL A 327 -2.19 4.79 2.25
N PHE A 328 -3.35 4.46 2.79
CA PHE A 328 -4.48 3.95 2.00
C PHE A 328 -5.78 4.67 2.39
N PRO A 329 -5.86 5.99 2.18
CA PRO A 329 -7.06 6.77 2.45
C PRO A 329 -8.16 6.43 1.43
N SER A 330 -9.41 6.75 1.77
CA SER A 330 -10.51 6.75 0.81
C SER A 330 -10.21 7.73 -0.32
N VAL A 331 -10.68 7.46 -1.53
CA VAL A 331 -10.49 8.37 -2.69
C VAL A 331 -11.11 9.74 -2.44
N SER A 332 -12.19 9.81 -1.66
CA SER A 332 -12.84 11.07 -1.23
C SER A 332 -12.05 11.85 -0.19
N SER A 333 -10.99 11.30 0.38
CA SER A 333 -10.09 12.00 1.31
C SER A 333 -9.14 12.91 0.53
N THR A 334 -9.66 14.00 0.00
CA THR A 334 -8.93 14.95 -0.85
C THR A 334 -8.61 16.28 -0.16
N GLY A 335 -9.12 16.49 1.06
CA GLY A 335 -8.92 17.72 1.81
C GLY A 335 -7.52 17.84 2.43
N MET A 336 -7.16 19.06 2.80
CA MET A 336 -5.97 19.36 3.58
C MET A 336 -6.19 20.53 4.53
N GLU A 337 -5.37 20.60 5.58
CA GLU A 337 -5.34 21.68 6.56
C GLU A 337 -3.88 22.04 6.84
N VAL A 338 -3.60 23.33 6.98
CA VAL A 338 -2.38 23.83 7.62
C VAL A 338 -2.73 24.38 9.00
N TYR A 339 -1.94 24.07 10.01
CA TYR A 339 -2.19 24.46 11.38
C TYR A 339 -0.92 24.89 12.13
N SER A 340 -1.09 25.69 13.18
CA SER A 340 -0.03 26.10 14.10
C SER A 340 -0.53 26.01 15.54
N GLU A 341 0.16 25.25 16.39
CA GLU A 341 -0.23 25.06 17.79
C GLU A 341 0.66 25.84 18.76
N GLY A 342 0.06 26.34 19.83
CA GLY A 342 0.75 27.10 20.86
C GLY A 342 0.93 28.59 20.52
N GLY A 343 1.28 28.91 19.30
CA GLY A 343 1.49 30.25 18.74
C GLY A 343 1.12 30.29 17.26
N GLU A 344 1.38 31.42 16.61
CA GLU A 344 1.20 31.59 15.17
C GLU A 344 2.50 31.25 14.41
N THR A 345 2.38 30.94 13.13
CA THR A 345 3.53 30.72 12.23
C THR A 345 3.36 31.59 11.00
N THR A 346 4.42 32.23 10.54
CA THR A 346 4.43 32.95 9.27
C THR A 346 5.17 32.14 8.20
N GLY A 347 4.87 32.37 6.93
CA GLY A 347 5.62 31.68 5.87
C GLY A 347 5.00 31.74 4.49
N ASN A 348 5.57 30.93 3.61
CA ASN A 348 5.12 30.74 2.25
C ASN A 348 4.73 29.28 2.04
N ILE A 349 3.60 29.02 1.41
CA ILE A 349 3.12 27.68 1.10
C ILE A 349 2.66 27.68 -0.35
N THR A 350 3.14 26.71 -1.11
CA THR A 350 2.63 26.44 -2.46
C THR A 350 2.19 25.00 -2.54
N VAL A 351 0.97 24.77 -2.98
CA VAL A 351 0.44 23.44 -3.29
C VAL A 351 0.33 23.30 -4.79
N TYR A 352 1.09 22.37 -5.36
CA TYR A 352 1.06 22.03 -6.78
C TYR A 352 0.27 20.73 -6.98
N PRO A 353 -0.86 20.75 -7.68
CA PRO A 353 -1.42 19.51 -8.22
C PRO A 353 -0.40 18.86 -9.16
N MET A 354 -0.31 17.53 -9.11
CA MET A 354 0.66 16.76 -9.89
C MET A 354 -0.04 15.96 -10.99
N LYS A 355 0.60 15.87 -12.15
CA LYS A 355 0.18 15.00 -13.26
C LYS A 355 0.57 13.57 -12.97
N SER A 356 -0.23 12.62 -13.44
CA SER A 356 0.16 11.21 -13.49
C SER A 356 1.27 10.98 -14.52
N ILE A 357 2.26 10.16 -14.19
CA ILE A 357 3.28 9.70 -15.15
C ILE A 357 2.74 8.69 -16.16
N TRP A 358 1.57 8.10 -15.88
CA TRP A 358 0.93 7.11 -16.73
C TRP A 358 0.02 7.72 -17.80
N GLU A 359 -0.23 9.03 -17.73
CA GLU A 359 -1.11 9.75 -18.64
C GLU A 359 -0.31 10.63 -19.61
N ASN A 360 -0.38 10.31 -20.88
CA ASN A 360 0.30 11.07 -21.94
C ASN A 360 -0.36 12.42 -22.30
N LYS A 361 -1.49 12.81 -21.69
CA LYS A 361 -2.26 14.00 -22.09
C LYS A 361 -3.05 14.62 -20.93
N ILE A 362 -2.43 15.41 -20.06
CA ILE A 362 -3.18 16.51 -19.45
C ILE A 362 -2.97 17.75 -20.34
N THR A 363 -3.89 17.98 -21.24
CA THR A 363 -3.86 19.15 -22.14
C THR A 363 -4.54 20.36 -21.53
N ASP A 364 -5.38 20.15 -20.50
CA ASP A 364 -6.14 21.20 -19.81
C ASP A 364 -6.44 20.79 -18.37
N ALA A 365 -6.04 21.63 -17.41
CA ALA A 365 -6.27 21.40 -16.00
C ALA A 365 -7.78 21.38 -15.61
N ASN A 366 -8.67 21.87 -16.47
CA ASN A 366 -10.10 21.88 -16.24
C ASN A 366 -10.82 20.66 -16.84
N THR A 367 -10.12 19.84 -17.60
CA THR A 367 -10.69 18.63 -18.22
C THR A 367 -10.37 17.41 -17.39
N ALA A 368 -11.36 16.62 -17.01
CA ALA A 368 -11.18 15.35 -16.31
C ALA A 368 -10.36 14.37 -17.16
N THR A 369 -9.33 13.80 -16.55
CA THR A 369 -8.44 12.81 -17.18
C THR A 369 -8.56 11.44 -16.56
N ASP A 370 -9.05 11.38 -15.30
CA ASP A 370 -9.33 10.13 -14.58
C ASP A 370 -10.49 10.31 -13.60
N ILE A 371 -11.11 9.18 -13.23
CA ILE A 371 -12.13 9.07 -12.19
C ILE A 371 -11.87 7.83 -11.34
N SER A 372 -11.80 8.01 -10.04
CA SER A 372 -11.66 6.95 -9.06
C SER A 372 -12.86 6.91 -8.11
N THR A 373 -13.07 5.75 -7.48
CA THR A 373 -14.08 5.56 -6.45
C THR A 373 -13.43 4.96 -5.21
N ASP A 374 -13.99 5.25 -4.03
CA ASP A 374 -13.53 4.63 -2.80
C ASP A 374 -13.80 3.12 -2.86
N SER A 375 -12.77 2.34 -2.63
CA SER A 375 -12.73 0.90 -2.73
C SER A 375 -13.27 0.32 -4.06
N GLY A 376 -12.98 -0.94 -4.28
CA GLY A 376 -13.63 -1.75 -5.32
C GLY A 376 -15.04 -2.17 -4.90
N SER A 377 -15.44 -3.37 -5.29
CA SER A 377 -16.73 -3.96 -4.90
C SER A 377 -16.84 -4.12 -3.39
N GLY A 378 -17.96 -3.70 -2.81
CA GLY A 378 -18.25 -3.77 -1.37
C GLY A 378 -19.31 -4.79 -1.02
N GLU A 379 -19.25 -5.34 0.19
CA GLU A 379 -20.22 -6.28 0.75
C GLU A 379 -20.99 -5.59 1.89
N TYR A 380 -22.30 -5.72 1.90
CA TYR A 380 -23.20 -5.02 2.83
C TYR A 380 -24.37 -5.94 3.21
N ASN A 381 -24.96 -5.73 4.37
CA ASN A 381 -26.15 -6.45 4.79
C ASN A 381 -27.44 -5.66 4.49
N VAL A 382 -28.54 -6.36 4.38
CA VAL A 382 -29.87 -5.71 4.32
C VAL A 382 -30.04 -4.80 5.52
N GLY A 383 -30.41 -3.54 5.28
CA GLY A 383 -30.53 -2.48 6.27
C GLY A 383 -29.33 -1.53 6.33
N ASP A 384 -28.20 -1.90 5.74
CA ASP A 384 -27.00 -1.05 5.75
C ASP A 384 -27.19 0.23 4.91
N LYS A 385 -26.58 1.29 5.38
CA LYS A 385 -26.41 2.55 4.62
C LYS A 385 -25.05 2.50 3.93
N ILE A 386 -25.06 2.70 2.63
CA ILE A 386 -23.89 2.59 1.76
C ILE A 386 -23.57 3.98 1.21
N SER A 387 -22.36 4.46 1.38
CA SER A 387 -21.85 5.66 0.73
C SER A 387 -20.79 5.26 -0.30
N VAL A 388 -20.99 5.70 -1.54
CA VAL A 388 -20.02 5.55 -2.63
C VAL A 388 -19.55 6.95 -3.00
N ASN A 389 -18.25 7.19 -2.87
CA ASN A 389 -17.65 8.47 -3.23
C ASN A 389 -16.86 8.34 -4.53
N ALA A 390 -16.76 9.42 -5.29
CA ALA A 390 -15.91 9.53 -6.46
C ALA A 390 -14.98 10.74 -6.35
N ALA A 391 -13.81 10.64 -6.97
CA ALA A 391 -12.87 11.74 -7.12
C ALA A 391 -12.39 11.83 -8.57
N ILE A 392 -12.26 13.04 -9.08
CA ILE A 392 -11.88 13.31 -10.47
C ILE A 392 -10.52 14.00 -10.50
N SER A 393 -9.64 13.51 -11.34
CA SER A 393 -8.34 14.14 -11.62
C SER A 393 -8.36 14.84 -12.98
N PRO A 394 -7.65 15.99 -13.13
CA PRO A 394 -7.02 16.78 -12.07
C PRO A 394 -8.03 17.57 -11.22
N MET A 395 -7.59 18.06 -10.08
CA MET A 395 -8.44 18.75 -9.06
C MET A 395 -9.27 19.91 -9.59
N LYS A 396 -8.80 20.66 -10.59
CA LYS A 396 -9.53 21.77 -11.20
C LYS A 396 -10.61 21.35 -12.20
N ALA A 397 -10.63 20.09 -12.59
CA ALA A 397 -11.70 19.57 -13.41
C ALA A 397 -13.04 19.64 -12.65
N ASP A 398 -14.13 19.72 -13.38
CA ASP A 398 -15.47 19.64 -12.76
C ASP A 398 -15.59 18.34 -11.96
N GLN A 399 -15.79 18.46 -10.66
CA GLN A 399 -15.87 17.32 -9.74
C GLN A 399 -17.26 16.65 -9.72
N LYS A 400 -18.17 17.09 -10.59
CA LYS A 400 -19.50 16.50 -10.68
C LYS A 400 -19.46 15.19 -11.44
N VAL A 401 -20.11 14.19 -10.88
CA VAL A 401 -20.36 12.91 -11.56
C VAL A 401 -21.85 12.65 -11.74
N THR A 402 -22.15 11.95 -12.81
CA THR A 402 -23.49 11.38 -13.02
C THR A 402 -23.47 9.95 -12.49
N TRP A 403 -24.32 9.68 -11.52
CA TRP A 403 -24.46 8.38 -10.89
C TRP A 403 -25.50 7.51 -11.60
N LYS A 404 -25.17 6.25 -11.81
CA LYS A 404 -26.10 5.24 -12.35
C LYS A 404 -26.03 3.98 -11.51
N VAL A 405 -27.19 3.51 -11.06
CA VAL A 405 -27.33 2.20 -10.41
C VAL A 405 -27.96 1.24 -11.41
N SER A 406 -27.22 0.18 -11.77
CA SER A 406 -27.63 -0.86 -12.70
C SER A 406 -27.89 -2.18 -11.98
N ASN A 407 -28.58 -3.12 -12.62
CA ASN A 407 -28.92 -4.44 -12.06
C ASN A 407 -29.81 -4.39 -10.80
N ASN A 408 -30.44 -3.24 -10.55
CA ASN A 408 -31.33 -3.01 -9.39
C ASN A 408 -32.77 -3.50 -9.64
N LYS A 409 -32.93 -4.55 -10.41
CA LYS A 409 -34.22 -5.23 -10.54
C LYS A 409 -34.66 -5.75 -9.18
N SER A 410 -35.91 -5.55 -8.83
CA SER A 410 -36.49 -5.90 -7.53
C SER A 410 -36.09 -4.99 -6.36
N ASN A 411 -35.55 -3.80 -6.64
CA ASN A 411 -35.20 -2.80 -5.63
C ASN A 411 -34.26 -3.35 -4.55
N LYS A 412 -33.12 -3.89 -4.94
CA LYS A 412 -32.09 -4.41 -4.04
C LYS A 412 -31.49 -3.30 -3.20
N VAL A 413 -31.29 -2.13 -3.80
CA VAL A 413 -30.91 -0.90 -3.11
C VAL A 413 -31.84 0.23 -3.46
N LYS A 414 -32.00 1.18 -2.54
CA LYS A 414 -32.71 2.45 -2.73
C LYS A 414 -31.70 3.59 -2.74
N VAL A 415 -31.77 4.47 -3.70
CA VAL A 415 -31.01 5.72 -3.70
C VAL A 415 -31.63 6.64 -2.64
N VAL A 416 -30.85 7.02 -1.64
CA VAL A 416 -31.25 7.90 -0.54
C VAL A 416 -30.90 9.34 -0.88
N LYS A 417 -29.67 9.55 -1.38
CA LYS A 417 -29.14 10.87 -1.73
C LYS A 417 -28.16 10.76 -2.88
N THR A 418 -28.15 11.77 -3.72
CA THR A 418 -27.17 11.95 -4.79
C THR A 418 -26.56 13.34 -4.65
N GLU A 419 -25.25 13.41 -4.47
CA GLU A 419 -24.46 14.65 -4.51
C GLU A 419 -23.46 14.58 -5.67
N ASP A 420 -22.75 15.69 -5.91
CA ASP A 420 -21.81 15.80 -7.03
C ASP A 420 -20.73 14.70 -6.99
N ASP A 421 -20.24 14.37 -5.80
CA ASP A 421 -19.13 13.43 -5.56
C ASP A 421 -19.53 12.22 -4.68
N GLU A 422 -20.80 12.12 -4.24
CA GLU A 422 -21.27 11.07 -3.33
C GLU A 422 -22.63 10.52 -3.73
N LEU A 423 -22.77 9.20 -3.69
CA LEU A 423 -24.03 8.49 -3.79
C LEU A 423 -24.31 7.73 -2.50
N GLN A 424 -25.45 8.03 -1.85
CA GLN A 424 -25.91 7.29 -0.67
C GLN A 424 -27.02 6.33 -1.04
N LEU A 425 -26.85 5.07 -0.64
CA LEU A 425 -27.81 4.00 -0.86
C LEU A 425 -28.22 3.37 0.47
N GLU A 426 -29.38 2.73 0.46
CA GLU A 426 -29.87 1.86 1.51
C GLU A 426 -30.04 0.45 0.93
N ALA A 427 -29.44 -0.54 1.55
CA ALA A 427 -29.56 -1.95 1.14
C ALA A 427 -30.92 -2.49 1.57
N LEU A 428 -31.77 -2.94 0.63
CA LEU A 428 -33.13 -3.38 0.89
C LEU A 428 -33.34 -4.88 0.73
N LYS A 429 -32.62 -5.50 -0.19
CA LYS A 429 -32.74 -6.93 -0.51
C LYS A 429 -31.42 -7.49 -0.98
N GLU A 430 -31.23 -8.76 -0.71
CA GLU A 430 -30.09 -9.54 -1.22
C GLU A 430 -29.90 -9.48 -2.74
N GLY A 431 -28.66 -9.57 -3.13
CA GLY A 431 -28.20 -9.59 -4.51
C GLY A 431 -27.18 -8.50 -4.82
N SER A 432 -26.75 -8.43 -6.06
CA SER A 432 -25.76 -7.44 -6.49
C SER A 432 -26.37 -6.33 -7.31
N VAL A 433 -25.79 -5.14 -7.20
CA VAL A 433 -26.02 -4.00 -8.08
C VAL A 433 -24.67 -3.44 -8.53
N THR A 434 -24.66 -2.79 -9.69
CA THR A 434 -23.48 -2.09 -10.19
C THR A 434 -23.74 -0.58 -10.10
N VAL A 435 -22.89 0.13 -9.40
CA VAL A 435 -22.87 1.60 -9.34
C VAL A 435 -21.82 2.11 -10.29
N THR A 436 -22.19 3.05 -11.15
CA THR A 436 -21.28 3.70 -12.11
C THR A 436 -21.29 5.20 -11.88
N ALA A 437 -20.12 5.79 -11.68
CA ALA A 437 -19.87 7.22 -11.69
C ALA A 437 -19.34 7.62 -13.08
N THR A 438 -19.85 8.70 -13.67
CA THR A 438 -19.44 9.18 -14.99
C THR A 438 -19.21 10.69 -14.95
N THR A 439 -18.05 11.13 -15.44
CA THR A 439 -17.69 12.56 -15.58
C THR A 439 -18.42 13.23 -16.72
N ALA A 440 -18.42 14.54 -16.77
CA ALA A 440 -19.03 15.32 -17.85
C ALA A 440 -18.45 15.00 -19.24
N ASN A 441 -17.16 14.64 -19.32
CA ASN A 441 -16.49 14.25 -20.58
C ASN A 441 -16.52 12.74 -20.88
N GLY A 442 -17.30 11.95 -20.09
CA GLY A 442 -17.62 10.56 -20.40
C GLY A 442 -16.68 9.50 -19.80
N LEU A 443 -15.68 9.88 -18.98
CA LEU A 443 -14.92 8.91 -18.22
C LEU A 443 -15.83 8.24 -17.19
N SER A 444 -15.68 6.95 -16.97
CA SER A 444 -16.52 6.24 -16.02
C SER A 444 -15.79 5.20 -15.19
N ARG A 445 -16.24 5.04 -13.95
CA ARG A 445 -15.78 4.00 -13.03
C ARG A 445 -16.99 3.25 -12.48
N SER A 446 -16.92 1.92 -12.46
CA SER A 446 -17.99 1.09 -11.91
C SER A 446 -17.49 0.25 -10.76
N ILE A 447 -18.32 0.11 -9.73
CA ILE A 447 -18.13 -0.81 -8.62
C ILE A 447 -19.35 -1.71 -8.47
N ASP A 448 -19.15 -2.89 -7.93
CA ASP A 448 -20.21 -3.83 -7.61
C ASP A 448 -20.47 -3.82 -6.09
N ILE A 449 -21.74 -3.68 -5.74
CA ILE A 449 -22.23 -3.74 -4.36
C ILE A 449 -22.98 -5.06 -4.22
N PHE A 450 -22.57 -5.86 -3.25
CA PHE A 450 -23.24 -7.11 -2.88
C PHE A 450 -24.02 -6.88 -1.60
N VAL A 451 -25.31 -7.15 -1.63
CA VAL A 451 -26.17 -7.10 -0.45
C VAL A 451 -26.47 -8.51 -0.03
N SER A 452 -26.08 -8.87 1.18
CA SER A 452 -26.41 -10.14 1.82
C SER A 452 -27.65 -10.00 2.67
N ALA A 453 -28.36 -11.11 2.93
CA ALA A 453 -29.39 -11.13 3.96
C ALA A 453 -28.78 -10.68 5.31
N ALA A 454 -29.61 -10.12 6.17
CA ALA A 454 -29.18 -9.91 7.56
C ALA A 454 -28.71 -11.26 8.12
N ASP A 455 -27.60 -11.24 8.85
CA ASP A 455 -26.92 -12.46 9.31
C ASP A 455 -27.72 -13.17 10.43
N ASP A 456 -28.86 -13.74 10.02
CA ASP A 456 -29.69 -14.61 10.88
C ASP A 456 -29.15 -16.05 10.87
N GLY A 457 -28.08 -16.31 10.10
CA GLY A 457 -27.61 -17.67 9.79
C GLY A 457 -28.61 -18.47 8.96
N ILE A 458 -28.11 -19.29 8.05
CA ILE A 458 -28.99 -20.22 7.31
C ILE A 458 -29.37 -21.37 8.25
N SER A 459 -30.67 -21.60 8.45
CA SER A 459 -31.13 -22.81 9.17
C SER A 459 -30.81 -24.05 8.33
N LEU A 460 -30.15 -25.02 8.95
CA LEU A 460 -29.82 -26.31 8.34
C LEU A 460 -30.95 -27.35 8.51
N SER A 461 -32.11 -26.96 9.03
CA SER A 461 -33.19 -27.91 9.38
C SER A 461 -33.82 -28.63 8.17
N ASP A 462 -33.80 -28.02 6.99
CA ASP A 462 -34.34 -28.57 5.73
C ASP A 462 -33.26 -29.15 4.81
N TRP A 463 -31.99 -29.18 5.25
CA TRP A 463 -30.88 -29.62 4.41
C TRP A 463 -30.90 -31.14 4.19
N LYS A 464 -30.54 -31.57 2.99
CA LYS A 464 -30.54 -32.95 2.54
C LYS A 464 -29.15 -33.57 2.64
N GLN A 465 -29.07 -34.73 3.25
CA GLN A 465 -27.82 -35.48 3.46
C GLN A 465 -27.64 -36.52 2.36
N HIS A 466 -26.43 -36.56 1.75
CA HIS A 466 -26.04 -37.55 0.75
C HIS A 466 -24.69 -38.17 1.14
N GLY A 467 -24.74 -39.37 1.65
CA GLY A 467 -23.57 -40.07 2.18
C GLY A 467 -23.07 -39.51 3.52
N GLY A 468 -22.08 -40.20 4.10
CA GLY A 468 -21.45 -39.82 5.36
C GLY A 468 -22.35 -39.84 6.58
N LYS A 469 -21.84 -39.25 7.66
CA LYS A 469 -22.61 -39.01 8.88
C LYS A 469 -22.64 -37.52 9.17
N TRP A 470 -23.81 -36.94 9.11
CA TRP A 470 -24.05 -35.54 9.42
C TRP A 470 -24.83 -35.38 10.70
N LYS A 471 -24.35 -34.54 11.59
CA LYS A 471 -25.02 -34.18 12.81
C LYS A 471 -25.30 -32.68 12.81
N ILE A 472 -26.56 -32.30 12.69
CA ILE A 472 -27.03 -30.91 12.78
C ILE A 472 -27.30 -30.57 14.23
N SER A 473 -26.93 -29.40 14.70
CA SER A 473 -27.18 -28.90 16.06
C SER A 473 -28.66 -28.67 16.32
N GLU A 474 -29.08 -28.66 17.59
CA GLU A 474 -30.48 -28.46 17.98
C GLU A 474 -31.07 -27.14 17.49
N ASN A 475 -30.25 -26.09 17.44
CA ASN A 475 -30.63 -24.77 16.90
C ASN A 475 -30.52 -24.68 15.39
N SER A 476 -30.10 -25.75 14.70
CA SER A 476 -30.00 -25.87 13.26
C SER A 476 -29.07 -24.82 12.56
N ASN A 477 -28.10 -24.27 13.29
CA ASN A 477 -27.15 -23.26 12.76
C ASN A 477 -25.73 -23.80 12.58
N SER A 478 -25.46 -25.04 12.93
CA SER A 478 -24.18 -25.71 12.74
C SER A 478 -24.33 -27.20 12.46
N CYS A 479 -23.35 -27.80 11.81
CA CYS A 479 -23.31 -29.23 11.57
C CYS A 479 -21.88 -29.77 11.69
N THR A 480 -21.80 -31.09 11.94
CA THR A 480 -20.55 -31.85 11.81
C THR A 480 -20.74 -32.93 10.76
N GLY A 481 -19.78 -33.02 9.83
CA GLY A 481 -19.75 -34.04 8.79
C GLY A 481 -18.56 -34.98 8.97
N GLU A 482 -18.78 -36.29 8.80
CA GLU A 482 -17.77 -37.34 8.83
C GLU A 482 -18.02 -38.34 7.70
N ALA A 483 -16.98 -38.61 6.89
CA ALA A 483 -17.08 -39.57 5.80
C ALA A 483 -15.76 -40.26 5.50
N SER A 484 -15.84 -41.47 4.90
CA SER A 484 -14.69 -42.18 4.34
C SER A 484 -14.55 -42.02 2.82
N GLY A 485 -15.40 -41.20 2.23
CA GLY A 485 -15.44 -40.81 0.81
C GLY A 485 -16.31 -39.56 0.71
N ASP A 486 -16.62 -39.08 -0.47
CA ASP A 486 -17.44 -37.89 -0.63
C ASP A 486 -18.80 -37.97 0.09
N ALA A 487 -19.08 -37.01 0.91
CA ALA A 487 -20.39 -36.82 1.55
C ALA A 487 -20.85 -35.37 1.40
N PHE A 488 -22.15 -35.19 1.18
CA PHE A 488 -22.73 -33.90 0.85
C PHE A 488 -23.88 -33.54 1.81
N LEU A 489 -23.96 -32.27 2.14
CA LEU A 489 -25.10 -31.68 2.83
C LEU A 489 -25.60 -30.51 1.98
N MET A 490 -26.77 -30.63 1.35
CA MET A 490 -27.30 -29.66 0.40
C MET A 490 -28.49 -28.89 0.99
N SER A 491 -28.57 -27.58 0.77
CA SER A 491 -29.69 -26.76 1.22
C SER A 491 -31.01 -27.25 0.62
N GLY A 492 -32.07 -27.34 1.42
CA GLY A 492 -33.42 -27.66 0.95
C GLY A 492 -34.08 -26.45 0.29
N THR A 493 -33.75 -25.26 0.71
CA THR A 493 -34.30 -24.01 0.20
C THR A 493 -33.45 -23.42 -0.92
N LYS A 494 -34.12 -22.87 -1.94
CA LYS A 494 -33.47 -22.16 -3.05
C LYS A 494 -32.99 -20.78 -2.64
N ILE A 495 -31.79 -20.43 -3.09
CA ILE A 495 -31.31 -19.04 -3.05
C ILE A 495 -32.12 -18.20 -4.04
N SER A 496 -32.60 -17.05 -3.60
CA SER A 496 -33.45 -16.15 -4.41
C SER A 496 -32.69 -15.40 -5.51
N SER A 497 -31.41 -15.14 -5.29
CA SER A 497 -30.55 -14.36 -6.20
C SER A 497 -29.74 -15.25 -7.14
N ASP A 498 -29.39 -14.71 -8.34
CA ASP A 498 -28.44 -15.31 -9.26
C ASP A 498 -26.99 -15.01 -8.85
N ASP A 499 -26.80 -13.86 -8.23
CA ASP A 499 -25.53 -13.43 -7.68
C ASP A 499 -25.65 -13.43 -6.15
N TYR A 500 -24.72 -14.06 -5.46
CA TYR A 500 -24.77 -14.22 -4.00
C TYR A 500 -23.40 -14.49 -3.40
N ILE A 501 -23.33 -14.35 -2.08
CA ILE A 501 -22.21 -14.81 -1.28
C ILE A 501 -22.70 -16.01 -0.47
N PHE A 502 -21.88 -17.04 -0.41
CA PHE A 502 -22.06 -18.17 0.49
C PHE A 502 -20.79 -18.33 1.32
N GLU A 503 -20.93 -18.25 2.63
CA GLU A 503 -19.83 -18.31 3.56
C GLU A 503 -20.14 -19.17 4.78
N SER A 504 -19.11 -19.67 5.42
CA SER A 504 -19.22 -20.50 6.62
C SER A 504 -17.92 -20.50 7.41
N ASP A 505 -18.05 -20.50 8.71
CA ASP A 505 -16.97 -20.84 9.63
C ASP A 505 -16.83 -22.34 9.71
N VAL A 506 -15.62 -22.85 9.50
CA VAL A 506 -15.32 -24.28 9.44
C VAL A 506 -14.18 -24.61 10.39
N VAL A 507 -14.39 -25.59 11.27
CA VAL A 507 -13.31 -26.21 12.04
C VAL A 507 -12.90 -27.50 11.31
N TYR A 508 -11.66 -27.51 10.78
CA TYR A 508 -11.11 -28.67 10.10
C TYR A 508 -10.52 -29.64 11.12
N HIS A 509 -11.18 -30.78 11.35
CA HIS A 509 -10.73 -31.76 12.33
C HIS A 509 -9.67 -32.70 11.78
N SER A 510 -9.92 -33.32 10.64
CA SER A 510 -8.98 -34.22 9.95
C SER A 510 -9.53 -34.60 8.58
N GLY A 511 -8.72 -35.26 7.75
CA GLY A 511 -9.16 -35.85 6.49
C GLY A 511 -8.40 -35.31 5.29
N GLN A 512 -9.00 -35.46 4.10
CA GLN A 512 -8.38 -35.07 2.85
C GLN A 512 -8.81 -33.67 2.38
N ALA A 513 -10.10 -33.37 2.40
CA ALA A 513 -10.63 -32.19 1.75
C ALA A 513 -11.89 -31.65 2.44
N PHE A 514 -12.16 -30.36 2.17
CA PHE A 514 -13.42 -29.69 2.47
C PHE A 514 -13.81 -28.81 1.28
N ALA A 515 -15.11 -28.71 1.00
CA ALA A 515 -15.60 -27.77 0.00
C ALA A 515 -16.89 -27.06 0.42
N LEU A 516 -17.00 -25.79 0.05
CA LEU A 516 -18.28 -25.10 -0.10
C LEU A 516 -18.86 -25.43 -1.47
N LEU A 517 -20.12 -25.87 -1.50
CA LEU A 517 -20.85 -26.17 -2.72
C LEU A 517 -21.74 -25.00 -3.11
N PHE A 518 -21.73 -24.62 -4.36
CA PHE A 518 -22.53 -23.53 -4.88
C PHE A 518 -23.09 -23.84 -6.27
N ARG A 519 -24.10 -23.11 -6.71
CA ARG A 519 -24.82 -23.43 -7.96
C ARG A 519 -25.34 -24.87 -7.99
N GLY A 520 -25.74 -25.40 -6.86
CA GLY A 520 -26.36 -26.72 -6.77
C GLY A 520 -27.65 -26.79 -7.61
N GLN A 521 -27.85 -27.88 -8.33
CA GLN A 521 -28.95 -28.00 -9.27
C GLN A 521 -30.26 -28.41 -8.58
N ASN A 522 -30.14 -29.25 -7.59
CA ASN A 522 -31.27 -29.86 -6.90
C ASN A 522 -30.83 -30.28 -5.49
N PRO A 523 -31.66 -30.13 -4.44
CA PRO A 523 -31.32 -30.57 -3.09
C PRO A 523 -31.17 -32.08 -2.97
N ASP A 524 -31.79 -32.85 -3.86
CA ASP A 524 -31.71 -34.31 -3.91
C ASP A 524 -30.59 -34.84 -4.81
N SER A 525 -29.69 -33.97 -5.24
CA SER A 525 -28.57 -34.27 -6.14
C SER A 525 -27.26 -33.69 -5.60
N THR A 526 -26.15 -34.33 -5.93
CA THR A 526 -24.77 -33.84 -5.63
C THR A 526 -24.21 -32.94 -6.73
N SER A 527 -25.03 -32.62 -7.76
CA SER A 527 -24.59 -31.81 -8.89
C SER A 527 -24.45 -30.33 -8.51
N ALA A 528 -23.22 -29.89 -8.33
CA ALA A 528 -22.87 -28.53 -7.90
C ALA A 528 -21.43 -28.17 -8.31
N TYR A 529 -21.08 -26.88 -8.28
CA TYR A 529 -19.69 -26.47 -8.20
C TYR A 529 -19.19 -26.64 -6.76
N ALA A 530 -17.93 -27.01 -6.63
CA ALA A 530 -17.22 -27.15 -5.36
C ALA A 530 -16.03 -26.20 -5.31
N ALA A 531 -16.05 -25.28 -4.36
CA ALA A 531 -14.86 -24.52 -3.94
C ALA A 531 -14.12 -25.36 -2.90
N ASN A 532 -13.14 -26.12 -3.35
CA ASN A 532 -12.51 -27.20 -2.61
C ASN A 532 -11.08 -26.86 -2.18
N VAL A 533 -10.72 -27.27 -0.97
CA VAL A 533 -9.33 -27.37 -0.51
C VAL A 533 -9.03 -28.81 -0.19
N ASP A 534 -8.05 -29.38 -0.90
CA ASP A 534 -7.58 -30.76 -0.79
C ASP A 534 -6.13 -30.75 -0.26
N THR A 535 -5.96 -31.06 1.01
CA THR A 535 -4.69 -31.00 1.74
C THR A 535 -3.65 -32.05 1.31
N GLN A 536 -4.09 -33.12 0.63
CA GLN A 536 -3.22 -34.21 0.18
C GLN A 536 -2.80 -34.07 -1.29
N ARG A 537 -3.35 -33.08 -2.00
CA ARG A 537 -3.04 -32.87 -3.40
C ARG A 537 -1.66 -32.23 -3.58
N LYS A 538 -0.82 -32.82 -4.43
CA LYS A 538 0.46 -32.21 -4.83
C LYS A 538 0.21 -31.08 -5.83
N GLY A 539 0.79 -29.91 -5.60
CA GLY A 539 0.59 -28.72 -6.42
C GLY A 539 -0.54 -27.85 -5.89
N SER A 540 -1.44 -27.42 -6.76
CA SER A 540 -2.58 -26.55 -6.37
C SER A 540 -3.55 -27.29 -5.45
N THR A 541 -3.59 -26.91 -4.16
CA THR A 541 -4.45 -27.51 -3.14
C THR A 541 -5.87 -26.95 -3.18
N ALA A 542 -6.05 -25.71 -3.65
CA ALA A 542 -7.37 -25.08 -3.81
C ALA A 542 -7.80 -25.07 -5.26
N ARG A 543 -9.07 -25.41 -5.53
CA ARG A 543 -9.63 -25.48 -6.87
C ARG A 543 -11.15 -25.28 -6.88
N ILE A 544 -11.68 -24.95 -8.06
CA ILE A 544 -13.12 -25.05 -8.35
C ILE A 544 -13.33 -26.14 -9.40
N PHE A 545 -14.22 -27.06 -9.12
CA PHE A 545 -14.62 -28.12 -10.05
C PHE A 545 -16.10 -28.42 -9.90
N THR A 546 -16.63 -29.34 -10.74
CA THR A 546 -18.04 -29.73 -10.70
C THR A 546 -18.20 -31.18 -10.27
N PHE A 547 -19.15 -31.44 -9.38
CA PHE A 547 -19.68 -32.76 -9.07
C PHE A 547 -20.86 -33.12 -9.99
N GLY A 548 -21.18 -34.41 -10.19
CA GLY A 548 -22.37 -34.87 -10.85
C GLY A 548 -22.33 -34.80 -12.38
N GLY A 549 -21.18 -34.89 -13.01
CA GLY A 549 -21.06 -35.01 -14.47
C GLY A 549 -20.77 -33.72 -15.23
N GLY A 550 -20.30 -32.72 -14.53
CA GLY A 550 -19.78 -31.48 -15.13
C GLY A 550 -18.39 -31.65 -15.80
N THR A 551 -17.82 -30.54 -16.29
CA THR A 551 -16.60 -30.55 -17.13
C THR A 551 -15.30 -30.63 -16.34
N GLY A 552 -15.33 -31.01 -15.05
CA GLY A 552 -14.15 -31.14 -14.21
C GLY A 552 -13.61 -29.80 -13.69
N ASP A 553 -12.29 -29.71 -13.48
CA ASP A 553 -11.65 -28.49 -12.92
C ASP A 553 -11.87 -27.27 -13.84
N ILE A 554 -12.35 -26.17 -13.25
CA ILE A 554 -12.51 -24.87 -13.92
C ILE A 554 -11.56 -23.80 -13.39
N GLY A 555 -10.88 -24.07 -12.27
CA GLY A 555 -9.83 -23.23 -11.69
C GLY A 555 -9.05 -24.02 -10.66
N LYS A 556 -7.72 -24.04 -10.80
CA LYS A 556 -6.85 -24.88 -9.99
C LYS A 556 -5.51 -24.23 -9.60
N ASP A 557 -5.43 -22.92 -9.69
CA ASP A 557 -4.15 -22.23 -9.50
C ASP A 557 -4.02 -21.62 -8.09
N GLY A 558 -4.84 -22.08 -7.13
CA GLY A 558 -4.77 -21.66 -5.73
C GLY A 558 -4.05 -22.66 -4.85
N ASN A 559 -3.32 -22.16 -3.87
CA ASN A 559 -2.72 -22.96 -2.81
C ASN A 559 -3.21 -22.48 -1.45
N TYR A 560 -3.76 -23.41 -0.67
CA TYR A 560 -4.11 -23.16 0.72
C TYR A 560 -3.97 -24.46 1.52
N ASN A 561 -3.41 -24.39 2.72
CA ASN A 561 -3.23 -25.54 3.58
C ASN A 561 -4.14 -25.43 4.81
N LEU A 562 -4.94 -26.44 5.05
CA LEU A 562 -5.72 -26.57 6.28
C LEU A 562 -4.88 -27.33 7.33
N SER A 563 -4.95 -26.85 8.56
CA SER A 563 -4.33 -27.52 9.72
C SER A 563 -5.40 -28.07 10.64
N GLU A 564 -5.19 -29.28 11.16
CA GLU A 564 -6.13 -29.95 12.04
C GLU A 564 -6.39 -29.12 13.31
N GLY A 565 -7.64 -29.06 13.73
CA GLY A 565 -8.09 -28.32 14.92
C GLY A 565 -8.22 -26.81 14.70
N GLN A 566 -7.87 -26.28 13.55
CA GLN A 566 -7.97 -24.84 13.26
C GLN A 566 -9.33 -24.49 12.69
N LYS A 567 -9.79 -23.28 13.05
CA LYS A 567 -11.00 -22.67 12.50
C LYS A 567 -10.61 -21.79 11.31
N TYR A 568 -11.41 -21.83 10.26
CA TYR A 568 -11.24 -21.04 9.04
C TYR A 568 -12.57 -20.41 8.63
N HIS A 569 -12.53 -19.21 8.11
CA HIS A 569 -13.67 -18.59 7.44
C HIS A 569 -13.59 -18.81 5.94
N PHE A 570 -14.50 -19.58 5.37
CA PHE A 570 -14.62 -19.84 3.94
C PHE A 570 -15.70 -18.97 3.32
N LYS A 571 -15.42 -18.35 2.18
CA LYS A 571 -16.37 -17.51 1.47
C LYS A 571 -16.28 -17.72 -0.06
N VAL A 572 -17.41 -17.91 -0.70
CA VAL A 572 -17.54 -17.96 -2.17
C VAL A 572 -18.43 -16.83 -2.63
N VAL A 573 -17.89 -15.96 -3.48
CA VAL A 573 -18.63 -14.89 -4.14
C VAL A 573 -19.01 -15.37 -5.54
N VAL A 574 -20.30 -15.46 -5.82
CA VAL A 574 -20.88 -15.94 -7.07
C VAL A 574 -21.47 -14.74 -7.81
N LYS A 575 -20.90 -14.39 -8.98
CA LYS A 575 -21.41 -13.32 -9.84
C LYS A 575 -21.47 -13.76 -11.30
N GLY A 576 -22.66 -14.02 -11.80
CA GLY A 576 -22.84 -14.60 -13.13
C GLY A 576 -22.03 -15.88 -13.27
N ASN A 577 -21.03 -15.87 -14.16
CA ASN A 577 -20.09 -16.98 -14.38
C ASN A 577 -18.70 -16.72 -13.77
N GLN A 578 -18.55 -15.72 -12.93
CA GLN A 578 -17.32 -15.43 -12.21
C GLN A 578 -17.47 -15.86 -10.75
N TYR A 579 -16.46 -16.57 -10.25
CA TYR A 579 -16.42 -17.13 -8.91
C TYR A 579 -15.13 -16.72 -8.22
N LYS A 580 -15.25 -16.13 -7.04
CA LYS A 580 -14.09 -15.82 -6.17
C LYS A 580 -14.20 -16.63 -4.89
N VAL A 581 -13.12 -17.24 -4.48
CA VAL A 581 -13.02 -18.00 -3.23
C VAL A 581 -12.06 -17.31 -2.30
N TYR A 582 -12.51 -17.03 -1.10
CA TYR A 582 -11.72 -16.46 -0.02
C TYR A 582 -11.64 -17.45 1.13
N ILE A 583 -10.49 -17.51 1.81
CA ILE A 583 -10.29 -18.23 3.06
C ILE A 583 -9.53 -17.27 3.99
N GLU A 584 -10.07 -17.00 5.18
CA GLU A 584 -9.55 -15.98 6.12
C GLU A 584 -9.38 -14.62 5.41
N ASP A 585 -10.40 -14.18 4.66
CA ASP A 585 -10.43 -12.97 3.85
C ASP A 585 -9.36 -12.87 2.74
N LYS A 586 -8.51 -13.89 2.60
CA LYS A 586 -7.53 -13.98 1.53
C LYS A 586 -8.18 -14.52 0.26
N LEU A 587 -8.08 -13.79 -0.85
CA LEU A 587 -8.49 -14.28 -2.16
C LEU A 587 -7.58 -15.46 -2.58
N VAL A 588 -8.17 -16.66 -2.64
CA VAL A 588 -7.45 -17.90 -3.02
C VAL A 588 -7.65 -18.23 -4.48
N LEU A 589 -8.88 -18.02 -5.01
CA LEU A 589 -9.23 -18.28 -6.39
C LEU A 589 -10.09 -17.15 -6.96
N ASN A 590 -9.81 -16.79 -8.22
CA ASN A 590 -10.66 -15.91 -9.03
C ASN A 590 -10.80 -16.54 -10.42
N VAL A 591 -11.95 -17.15 -10.66
CA VAL A 591 -12.18 -18.01 -11.82
C VAL A 591 -13.39 -17.53 -12.59
N ARG A 592 -13.27 -17.48 -13.91
CA ARG A 592 -14.40 -17.27 -14.82
C ARG A 592 -14.68 -18.55 -15.60
N ASP A 593 -15.87 -19.12 -15.38
CA ASP A 593 -16.31 -20.27 -16.17
C ASP A 593 -16.82 -19.83 -17.54
N VAL A 594 -16.01 -20.10 -18.56
CA VAL A 594 -16.32 -19.79 -19.96
C VAL A 594 -16.84 -21.01 -20.74
N LYS A 595 -16.91 -22.20 -20.10
CA LYS A 595 -17.36 -23.43 -20.74
C LYS A 595 -18.86 -23.37 -20.97
N VAL A 596 -19.27 -23.45 -22.23
CA VAL A 596 -20.69 -23.41 -22.66
C VAL A 596 -21.45 -24.62 -22.16
N GLU A 597 -20.76 -25.75 -21.98
CA GLU A 597 -21.31 -27.05 -21.62
C GLU A 597 -21.71 -27.18 -20.14
N ASN A 598 -21.33 -26.20 -19.31
CA ASN A 598 -21.63 -26.21 -17.88
C ASN A 598 -23.08 -25.75 -17.64
N ASN A 599 -23.97 -26.70 -17.48
CA ASN A 599 -25.38 -26.45 -17.20
C ASN A 599 -25.69 -25.96 -15.79
N TYR A 600 -24.65 -25.82 -14.93
CA TYR A 600 -24.81 -25.49 -13.50
C TYR A 600 -24.96 -24.00 -13.21
N LYS A 601 -24.78 -23.14 -14.20
CA LYS A 601 -24.81 -21.68 -14.02
C LYS A 601 -26.11 -21.13 -13.43
N GLU A 602 -27.19 -21.86 -13.59
CA GLU A 602 -28.52 -21.48 -13.09
C GLU A 602 -28.90 -22.17 -11.77
N GLY A 603 -27.98 -22.97 -11.21
CA GLY A 603 -28.21 -23.66 -9.93
C GLY A 603 -28.44 -22.71 -8.78
N LYS A 604 -29.36 -23.07 -7.90
CA LYS A 604 -29.87 -22.22 -6.81
C LYS A 604 -29.68 -22.81 -5.41
N TYR A 605 -28.91 -23.85 -5.27
CA TYR A 605 -28.67 -24.50 -3.98
C TYR A 605 -27.21 -24.39 -3.57
N VAL A 606 -26.98 -24.40 -2.28
CA VAL A 606 -25.65 -24.40 -1.67
C VAL A 606 -25.46 -25.60 -0.76
N GLY A 607 -24.23 -25.88 -0.38
CA GLY A 607 -23.98 -27.03 0.48
C GLY A 607 -22.55 -27.15 0.96
N PHE A 608 -22.30 -28.28 1.62
CA PHE A 608 -20.99 -28.68 2.09
C PHE A 608 -20.63 -30.05 1.50
N ASN A 609 -19.34 -30.25 1.24
CA ASN A 609 -18.76 -31.55 0.96
C ASN A 609 -17.57 -31.81 1.89
N VAL A 610 -17.51 -33.01 2.45
CA VAL A 610 -16.42 -33.52 3.28
C VAL A 610 -15.95 -34.87 2.76
#